data_b4df112c976dd6af5cb06ba8cee1f09f
#
_entry.id   b4df112c976dd6af5cb06ba8cee1f09f
#
_cell.length_a   1.000
_cell.length_b   1.000
_cell.length_c   1.000
_cell.angle_alpha   90.00
_cell.angle_beta   90.00
_cell.angle_gamma   90.00
#
_symmetry.space_group_name_H-M   'P 1'
#
loop_
_entity.id
_entity.type
_entity.pdbx_description
1 polymer ?
#
loop_
_entity_poly.entity_id
_entity_poly.type
_entity_poly.pdbx_seq_one_letter_code
_entity_poly.pdbx_strand_id
1 'polypeptide(L)'
;MLSGRRLDLLDPSPLDIEIEDIAHGLSRVARWNGQTKGDYVFSVAQHSLLVEQMARTLSPGLGAQEQLIILLHDAAEYVIGDMISPFKNALGMDYRQFETRLQHAIHLRFGLPAQSTPSLARVTKSADKGAAYFEATLLAGFSEAEAREFFGTPPALTREARLLLDPLPAEQIKSMLIGRVVLLMDQCKP
;
A
#
# COMPACT_ATOMS: atom_id res chain seq x y z
N MET A 1 18.47 -1.06 -8.30
CA MET A 1 17.26 -1.88 -8.18
C MET A 1 17.55 -3.29 -8.69
N LEU A 2 16.73 -4.28 -8.35
CA LEU A 2 16.88 -5.68 -8.77
C LEU A 2 16.77 -5.81 -10.30
N SER A 3 15.96 -4.98 -10.94
CA SER A 3 15.83 -4.86 -12.40
C SER A 3 17.11 -4.37 -13.12
N GLY A 4 18.12 -3.91 -12.37
CA GLY A 4 19.30 -3.24 -12.91
C GLY A 4 19.14 -1.73 -13.12
N ARG A 5 17.92 -1.17 -12.92
CA ARG A 5 17.68 0.27 -12.97
C ARG A 5 18.40 1.00 -11.82
N ARG A 6 18.74 2.24 -12.04
CA ARG A 6 19.32 3.14 -11.03
C ARG A 6 18.35 4.28 -10.81
N LEU A 7 17.63 4.24 -9.70
CA LEU A 7 16.70 5.28 -9.30
C LEU A 7 17.45 6.40 -8.56
N ASP A 8 17.39 7.62 -9.09
CA ASP A 8 17.77 8.80 -8.32
C ASP A 8 16.63 9.14 -7.34
N LEU A 9 16.95 9.07 -6.05
CA LEU A 9 15.93 9.30 -5.01
C LEU A 9 15.62 10.78 -4.80
N LEU A 10 16.49 11.68 -5.22
CA LEU A 10 16.27 13.12 -5.10
C LEU A 10 15.52 13.68 -6.31
N ASP A 11 15.66 13.04 -7.47
CA ASP A 11 14.95 13.39 -8.71
C ASP A 11 14.49 12.11 -9.45
N PRO A 12 13.47 11.43 -8.90
CA PRO A 12 13.04 10.13 -9.41
C PRO A 12 12.39 10.23 -10.79
N SER A 13 12.99 9.56 -11.78
CA SER A 13 12.45 9.43 -13.11
C SER A 13 11.43 8.30 -13.19
N PRO A 14 10.23 8.49 -13.78
CA PRO A 14 9.30 7.40 -14.06
C PRO A 14 9.91 6.26 -14.91
N LEU A 15 10.92 6.55 -15.73
CA LEU A 15 11.57 5.57 -16.59
C LEU A 15 12.48 4.59 -15.83
N ASP A 16 12.86 4.93 -14.59
CA ASP A 16 13.69 4.09 -13.72
C ASP A 16 12.90 3.25 -12.74
N ILE A 17 11.56 3.29 -12.84
CA ILE A 17 10.64 2.57 -11.95
C ILE A 17 10.07 1.35 -12.67
N GLU A 18 10.20 0.18 -12.02
CA GLU A 18 9.67 -1.10 -12.52
C GLU A 18 8.78 -1.76 -11.46
N ILE A 19 7.68 -2.39 -11.90
CA ILE A 19 6.75 -3.04 -10.97
C ILE A 19 7.41 -4.20 -10.21
N GLU A 20 8.36 -4.88 -10.84
CA GLU A 20 9.11 -5.97 -10.24
C GLU A 20 9.94 -5.50 -9.04
N ASP A 21 10.54 -4.30 -9.11
CA ASP A 21 11.30 -3.70 -8.01
C ASP A 21 10.38 -3.26 -6.87
N ILE A 22 9.26 -2.60 -7.22
CA ILE A 22 8.24 -2.20 -6.25
C ILE A 22 7.72 -3.42 -5.50
N ALA A 23 7.24 -4.42 -6.22
CA ALA A 23 6.66 -5.62 -5.61
C ALA A 23 7.69 -6.42 -4.81
N HIS A 24 8.95 -6.48 -5.27
CA HIS A 24 10.04 -7.12 -4.54
C HIS A 24 10.33 -6.39 -3.22
N GLY A 25 10.43 -5.09 -3.24
CA GLY A 25 10.66 -4.27 -2.05
C GLY A 25 9.50 -4.37 -1.07
N LEU A 26 8.28 -4.02 -1.51
CA LEU A 26 7.10 -4.01 -0.65
C LEU A 26 6.77 -5.37 -0.03
N SER A 27 7.07 -6.48 -0.72
CA SER A 27 6.86 -7.83 -0.16
C SER A 27 7.83 -8.19 0.97
N ARG A 28 8.87 -7.38 1.17
CA ARG A 28 9.91 -7.56 2.20
C ARG A 28 9.97 -6.43 3.21
N VAL A 29 9.23 -5.35 2.99
CA VAL A 29 9.05 -4.29 3.99
C VAL A 29 7.98 -4.73 4.97
N ALA A 30 8.37 -4.84 6.24
CA ALA A 30 7.49 -5.27 7.31
C ALA A 30 6.57 -4.15 7.77
N ARG A 31 5.27 -4.43 7.87
CA ARG A 31 4.31 -3.62 8.64
C ARG A 31 4.53 -3.85 10.14
N TRP A 32 4.12 -2.90 10.97
CA TRP A 32 4.19 -3.01 12.44
C TRP A 32 5.61 -3.33 12.96
N ASN A 33 6.65 -2.84 12.27
CA ASN A 33 8.05 -3.16 12.57
C ASN A 33 8.33 -4.68 12.70
N GLY A 34 7.58 -5.51 11.98
CA GLY A 34 7.67 -6.97 12.05
C GLY A 34 7.05 -7.60 13.31
N GLN A 35 6.40 -6.80 14.18
CA GLN A 35 5.79 -7.28 15.42
C GLN A 35 4.36 -7.80 15.16
N THR A 36 4.24 -8.78 14.27
CA THR A 36 2.97 -9.42 13.92
C THR A 36 3.02 -10.92 14.17
N LYS A 37 1.85 -11.52 14.44
CA LYS A 37 1.69 -12.97 14.59
C LYS A 37 1.85 -13.66 13.22
N GLY A 38 2.22 -14.93 13.24
CA GLY A 38 2.36 -15.79 12.06
C GLY A 38 3.82 -16.10 11.73
N ASP A 39 4.03 -17.03 10.81
CA ASP A 39 5.37 -17.51 10.42
C ASP A 39 6.07 -16.57 9.44
N TYR A 40 5.31 -15.68 8.80
CA TYR A 40 5.79 -14.72 7.82
C TYR A 40 5.51 -13.29 8.26
N VAL A 41 6.33 -12.38 7.78
CA VAL A 41 6.14 -10.94 7.97
C VAL A 41 4.86 -10.49 7.24
N PHE A 42 3.98 -9.77 7.94
CA PHE A 42 2.89 -9.05 7.26
C PHE A 42 3.50 -7.85 6.55
N SER A 43 3.52 -7.89 5.22
CA SER A 43 4.26 -6.93 4.40
C SER A 43 3.40 -5.76 3.91
N VAL A 44 4.06 -4.66 3.51
CA VAL A 44 3.38 -3.52 2.87
C VAL A 44 2.67 -3.94 1.58
N ALA A 45 3.23 -4.87 0.81
CA ALA A 45 2.56 -5.41 -0.38
C ALA A 45 1.24 -6.11 -0.03
N GLN A 46 1.19 -6.85 1.07
CA GLN A 46 -0.02 -7.52 1.52
C GLN A 46 -1.04 -6.52 2.07
N HIS A 47 -0.59 -5.53 2.83
CA HIS A 47 -1.40 -4.39 3.24
C HIS A 47 -2.04 -3.66 2.04
N SER A 48 -1.26 -3.36 1.01
CA SER A 48 -1.76 -2.68 -0.20
C SER A 48 -2.87 -3.46 -0.91
N LEU A 49 -2.74 -4.79 -1.00
CA LEU A 49 -3.80 -5.66 -1.52
C LEU A 49 -5.04 -5.64 -0.63
N LEU A 50 -4.87 -5.66 0.70
CA LEU A 50 -5.97 -5.57 1.67
C LEU A 50 -6.70 -4.23 1.56
N VAL A 51 -5.96 -3.12 1.47
CA VAL A 51 -6.54 -1.76 1.33
C VAL A 51 -7.35 -1.64 0.05
N GLU A 52 -6.82 -2.13 -1.09
CA GLU A 52 -7.55 -2.14 -2.36
C GLU A 52 -8.84 -2.96 -2.26
N GLN A 53 -8.79 -4.16 -1.67
CA GLN A 53 -9.96 -5.00 -1.47
C GLN A 53 -11.01 -4.33 -0.58
N MET A 54 -10.60 -3.67 0.50
CA MET A 54 -11.50 -2.94 1.40
C MET A 54 -12.11 -1.71 0.72
N ALA A 55 -11.32 -0.99 -0.08
CA ALA A 55 -11.81 0.17 -0.82
C ALA A 55 -12.91 -0.22 -1.83
N ARG A 56 -12.77 -1.34 -2.51
CA ARG A 56 -13.82 -1.89 -3.40
C ARG A 56 -15.11 -2.21 -2.65
N THR A 57 -15.01 -2.64 -1.39
CA THR A 57 -16.18 -2.88 -0.54
C THR A 57 -16.84 -1.56 -0.11
N LEU A 58 -16.02 -0.55 0.22
CA LEU A 58 -16.51 0.77 0.63
C LEU A 58 -17.10 1.57 -0.53
N SER A 59 -16.58 1.38 -1.73
CA SER A 59 -16.98 2.09 -2.95
C SER A 59 -17.04 1.13 -4.15
N PRO A 60 -18.14 0.39 -4.33
CA PRO A 60 -18.24 -0.64 -5.37
C PRO A 60 -18.16 -0.10 -6.82
N GLY A 61 -18.27 1.22 -7.00
CA GLY A 61 -18.19 1.87 -8.32
C GLY A 61 -16.78 2.30 -8.74
N LEU A 62 -15.72 1.94 -8.00
CA LEU A 62 -14.35 2.30 -8.35
C LEU A 62 -13.93 1.68 -9.70
N GLY A 63 -13.49 2.53 -10.63
CA GLY A 63 -12.89 2.11 -11.89
C GLY A 63 -11.49 1.50 -11.72
N ALA A 64 -10.98 0.84 -12.75
CA ALA A 64 -9.68 0.17 -12.69
C ALA A 64 -8.52 1.14 -12.35
N GLN A 65 -8.53 2.34 -12.91
CA GLN A 65 -7.54 3.36 -12.62
C GLN A 65 -7.56 3.79 -11.15
N GLU A 66 -8.75 3.98 -10.57
CA GLU A 66 -8.90 4.34 -9.16
C GLU A 66 -8.44 3.21 -8.24
N GLN A 67 -8.76 1.96 -8.58
CA GLN A 67 -8.28 0.78 -7.87
C GLN A 67 -6.74 0.67 -7.92
N LEU A 68 -6.13 0.97 -9.06
CA LEU A 68 -4.68 0.96 -9.22
C LEU A 68 -4.00 2.06 -8.39
N ILE A 69 -4.58 3.26 -8.31
CA ILE A 69 -4.10 4.34 -7.45
C ILE A 69 -4.13 3.89 -5.98
N ILE A 70 -5.23 3.25 -5.54
CA ILE A 70 -5.36 2.75 -4.18
C ILE A 70 -4.35 1.63 -3.91
N LEU A 71 -4.19 0.69 -4.83
CA LEU A 71 -3.23 -0.42 -4.71
C LEU A 71 -1.79 0.08 -4.56
N LEU A 72 -1.45 1.18 -5.20
CA LEU A 72 -0.11 1.78 -5.20
C LEU A 72 0.03 2.94 -4.18
N HIS A 73 -0.89 3.10 -3.22
CA HIS A 73 -0.90 4.26 -2.33
C HIS A 73 0.36 4.39 -1.46
N ASP A 74 0.92 3.29 -1.03
CA ASP A 74 2.17 3.20 -0.24
C ASP A 74 3.35 2.69 -1.09
N ALA A 75 3.26 2.78 -2.43
CA ALA A 75 4.28 2.21 -3.30
C ALA A 75 5.67 2.81 -3.08
N ALA A 76 5.79 4.07 -2.70
CA ALA A 76 7.08 4.70 -2.38
C ALA A 76 7.84 3.97 -1.26
N GLU A 77 7.15 3.24 -0.38
CA GLU A 77 7.76 2.53 0.74
C GLU A 77 8.69 1.37 0.31
N TYR A 78 8.66 0.95 -0.97
CA TYR A 78 9.62 -0.04 -1.46
C TYR A 78 11.08 0.40 -1.36
N VAL A 79 11.32 1.71 -1.24
CA VAL A 79 12.63 2.32 -1.09
C VAL A 79 12.84 2.89 0.31
N ILE A 80 11.82 3.59 0.83
CA ILE A 80 11.94 4.35 2.09
C ILE A 80 11.53 3.55 3.32
N GLY A 81 10.88 2.40 3.13
CA GLY A 81 10.36 1.56 4.22
C GLY A 81 9.06 2.08 4.83
N ASP A 82 8.37 1.22 5.57
CA ASP A 82 7.17 1.57 6.34
C ASP A 82 7.59 2.33 7.60
N MET A 83 7.23 3.60 7.68
CA MET A 83 7.51 4.45 8.83
C MET A 83 6.22 4.80 9.56
N ILE A 84 6.22 4.60 10.87
CA ILE A 84 5.10 4.99 11.74
C ILE A 84 4.89 6.51 11.73
N SER A 85 3.64 6.95 11.80
CA SER A 85 3.26 8.37 11.71
C SER A 85 4.00 9.30 12.68
N PRO A 86 4.27 8.94 13.96
CA PRO A 86 5.06 9.78 14.85
C PRO A 86 6.47 10.04 14.31
N PHE A 87 7.10 9.05 13.69
CA PHE A 87 8.45 9.18 13.15
C PHE A 87 8.45 10.02 11.86
N LYS A 88 7.49 9.79 10.94
CA LYS A 88 7.27 10.65 9.76
C LYS A 88 7.10 12.13 10.17
N ASN A 89 6.37 12.40 11.25
CA ASN A 89 6.18 13.76 11.75
C ASN A 89 7.46 14.38 12.34
N ALA A 90 8.30 13.58 13.00
CA ALA A 90 9.57 14.03 13.56
C ALA A 90 10.62 14.37 12.48
N LEU A 91 10.62 13.66 11.34
CA LEU A 91 11.50 13.91 10.20
C LEU A 91 11.14 15.20 9.42
N GLY A 92 9.91 15.68 9.54
CA GLY A 92 9.50 17.00 9.05
C GLY A 92 9.13 17.06 7.56
N MET A 93 9.19 18.30 7.02
CA MET A 93 8.69 18.63 5.67
C MET A 93 9.50 17.99 4.54
N ASP A 94 10.82 17.89 4.68
CA ASP A 94 11.71 17.41 3.62
C ASP A 94 11.43 15.93 3.30
N TYR A 95 11.15 15.12 4.32
CA TYR A 95 10.77 13.73 4.12
C TYR A 95 9.46 13.58 3.34
N ARG A 96 8.44 14.37 3.68
CA ARG A 96 7.14 14.34 2.98
C ARG A 96 7.25 14.76 1.52
N GLN A 97 8.09 15.76 1.23
CA GLN A 97 8.32 16.18 -0.15
C GLN A 97 9.02 15.09 -0.96
N PHE A 98 9.97 14.39 -0.34
CA PHE A 98 10.66 13.26 -0.94
C PHE A 98 9.68 12.11 -1.26
N GLU A 99 8.91 11.67 -0.27
CA GLU A 99 7.88 10.63 -0.44
C GLU A 99 6.88 11.00 -1.55
N THR A 100 6.40 12.25 -1.56
CA THR A 100 5.48 12.76 -2.56
C THR A 100 6.06 12.74 -3.97
N ARG A 101 7.33 13.17 -4.15
CA ARG A 101 7.98 13.15 -5.47
C ARG A 101 8.12 11.72 -6.01
N LEU A 102 8.56 10.80 -5.17
CA LEU A 102 8.68 9.40 -5.56
C LEU A 102 7.32 8.80 -5.91
N GLN A 103 6.29 9.07 -5.11
CA GLN A 103 4.92 8.61 -5.38
C GLN A 103 4.38 9.18 -6.69
N HIS A 104 4.63 10.46 -7.00
CA HIS A 104 4.25 11.05 -8.28
C HIS A 104 4.95 10.37 -9.47
N ALA A 105 6.25 10.10 -9.36
CA ALA A 105 7.00 9.40 -10.40
C ALA A 105 6.46 7.97 -10.62
N ILE A 106 6.11 7.27 -9.55
CA ILE A 106 5.44 5.95 -9.62
C ILE A 106 4.10 6.07 -10.35
N HIS A 107 3.24 7.00 -9.97
CA HIS A 107 1.97 7.19 -10.65
C HIS A 107 2.15 7.45 -12.15
N LEU A 108 3.04 8.37 -12.52
CA LEU A 108 3.32 8.68 -13.93
C LEU A 108 3.84 7.45 -14.70
N ARG A 109 4.66 6.61 -14.08
CA ARG A 109 5.16 5.35 -14.67
C ARG A 109 4.02 4.43 -15.10
N PHE A 110 2.96 4.38 -14.32
CA PHE A 110 1.78 3.52 -14.56
C PHE A 110 0.64 4.24 -15.29
N GLY A 111 0.89 5.42 -15.88
CA GLY A 111 -0.11 6.18 -16.64
C GLY A 111 -1.23 6.76 -15.75
N LEU A 112 -0.95 6.94 -14.47
CA LEU A 112 -1.88 7.50 -13.50
C LEU A 112 -1.66 9.01 -13.35
N PRO A 113 -2.69 9.79 -12.93
CA PRO A 113 -2.48 11.17 -12.53
C PRO A 113 -1.51 11.25 -11.36
N ALA A 114 -0.59 12.24 -11.40
CA ALA A 114 0.40 12.42 -10.33
C ALA A 114 -0.25 12.52 -8.94
N GLN A 115 -1.43 13.11 -8.85
CA GLN A 115 -2.19 13.25 -7.62
C GLN A 115 -3.58 12.63 -7.76
N SER A 116 -4.05 11.95 -6.71
CA SER A 116 -5.42 11.45 -6.63
C SER A 116 -6.43 12.59 -6.39
N THR A 117 -7.68 12.38 -6.78
CA THR A 117 -8.75 13.32 -6.43
C THR A 117 -9.02 13.33 -4.92
N PRO A 118 -9.53 14.45 -4.35
CA PRO A 118 -9.86 14.50 -2.93
C PRO A 118 -10.90 13.45 -2.50
N SER A 119 -11.81 13.05 -3.40
CA SER A 119 -12.78 11.98 -3.13
C SER A 119 -12.09 10.62 -3.02
N LEU A 120 -11.22 10.29 -3.97
CA LEU A 120 -10.46 9.04 -3.97
C LEU A 120 -9.51 8.97 -2.76
N ALA A 121 -8.83 10.07 -2.44
CA ALA A 121 -7.97 10.14 -1.26
C ALA A 121 -8.73 9.86 0.05
N ARG A 122 -10.00 10.29 0.17
CA ARG A 122 -10.85 9.95 1.32
C ARG A 122 -11.20 8.46 1.37
N VAL A 123 -11.53 7.85 0.23
CA VAL A 123 -11.81 6.41 0.14
C VAL A 123 -10.56 5.61 0.52
N THR A 124 -9.41 5.94 -0.07
CA THR A 124 -8.11 5.31 0.27
C THR A 124 -7.83 5.41 1.76
N LYS A 125 -7.95 6.60 2.34
CA LYS A 125 -7.72 6.82 3.78
C LYS A 125 -8.65 6.02 4.68
N SER A 126 -9.92 5.86 4.28
CA SER A 126 -10.89 5.07 5.04
C SER A 126 -10.59 3.58 4.95
N ALA A 127 -10.20 3.08 3.78
CA ALA A 127 -9.80 1.70 3.57
C ALA A 127 -8.49 1.37 4.32
N ASP A 128 -7.48 2.23 4.25
CA ASP A 128 -6.21 2.13 4.97
C ASP A 128 -6.42 2.05 6.48
N LYS A 129 -7.20 2.98 7.05
CA LYS A 129 -7.55 2.92 8.48
C LYS A 129 -8.30 1.65 8.87
N GLY A 130 -9.21 1.17 8.01
CA GLY A 130 -9.92 -0.08 8.21
C GLY A 130 -8.97 -1.28 8.19
N ALA A 131 -8.03 -1.33 7.24
CA ALA A 131 -6.99 -2.34 7.17
C ALA A 131 -6.11 -2.31 8.42
N ALA A 132 -5.61 -1.14 8.81
CA ALA A 132 -4.81 -0.96 10.02
C ALA A 132 -5.53 -1.40 11.29
N TYR A 133 -6.85 -1.17 11.40
CA TYR A 133 -7.66 -1.68 12.52
C TYR A 133 -7.60 -3.21 12.62
N PHE A 134 -7.83 -3.91 11.50
CA PHE A 134 -7.82 -5.37 11.50
C PHE A 134 -6.43 -5.96 11.65
N GLU A 135 -5.41 -5.33 11.07
CA GLU A 135 -4.01 -5.67 11.30
C GLU A 135 -3.65 -5.55 12.80
N ALA A 136 -4.01 -4.42 13.43
CA ALA A 136 -3.75 -4.16 14.83
C ALA A 136 -4.39 -5.23 15.73
N THR A 137 -5.68 -5.51 15.54
CA THR A 137 -6.44 -6.42 16.40
C THR A 137 -6.15 -7.88 16.16
N LEU A 138 -5.93 -8.29 14.91
CA LEU A 138 -5.74 -9.69 14.55
C LEU A 138 -4.28 -10.12 14.56
N LEU A 139 -3.35 -9.20 14.24
CA LEU A 139 -1.93 -9.53 14.04
C LEU A 139 -1.01 -8.89 15.07
N ALA A 140 -1.21 -7.60 15.42
CA ALA A 140 -0.26 -6.84 16.22
C ALA A 140 -0.61 -6.79 17.74
N GLY A 141 -1.64 -7.51 18.17
CA GLY A 141 -1.95 -7.71 19.60
C GLY A 141 -2.70 -6.57 20.28
N PHE A 142 -3.25 -5.61 19.53
CA PHE A 142 -4.12 -4.56 20.08
C PHE A 142 -5.46 -5.12 20.50
N SER A 143 -6.03 -4.58 21.56
CA SER A 143 -7.45 -4.76 21.88
C SER A 143 -8.32 -3.98 20.88
N GLU A 144 -9.59 -4.39 20.72
CA GLU A 144 -10.54 -3.65 19.88
C GLU A 144 -10.75 -2.20 20.35
N ALA A 145 -10.68 -1.95 21.67
CA ALA A 145 -10.84 -0.62 22.24
C ALA A 145 -9.70 0.30 21.84
N GLU A 146 -8.45 -0.15 21.96
CA GLU A 146 -7.27 0.59 21.52
C GLU A 146 -7.30 0.83 20.00
N ALA A 147 -7.59 -0.20 19.22
CA ALA A 147 -7.64 -0.07 17.77
C ALA A 147 -8.73 0.93 17.32
N ARG A 148 -9.88 1.00 18.03
CA ARG A 148 -10.91 2.01 17.76
C ARG A 148 -10.48 3.43 18.09
N GLU A 149 -9.69 3.61 19.13
CA GLU A 149 -9.13 4.91 19.49
C GLU A 149 -8.21 5.46 18.40
N PHE A 150 -7.33 4.60 17.84
CA PHE A 150 -6.35 5.02 16.82
C PHE A 150 -6.93 5.08 15.40
N PHE A 151 -7.75 4.11 15.00
CA PHE A 151 -8.18 3.92 13.63
C PHE A 151 -9.68 4.20 13.39
N GLY A 152 -10.45 4.38 14.46
CA GLY A 152 -11.90 4.58 14.40
C GLY A 152 -12.69 3.29 14.26
N THR A 153 -13.96 3.41 13.86
CA THR A 153 -14.83 2.25 13.64
C THR A 153 -14.48 1.60 12.30
N PRO A 154 -14.13 0.30 12.28
CA PRO A 154 -13.78 -0.37 11.04
C PRO A 154 -15.00 -0.61 10.16
N PRO A 155 -14.84 -0.69 8.83
CA PRO A 155 -15.89 -1.19 7.94
C PRO A 155 -16.10 -2.70 8.16
N ALA A 156 -17.11 -3.27 7.47
CA ALA A 156 -17.30 -4.71 7.48
C ALA A 156 -16.08 -5.45 6.89
N LEU A 157 -15.63 -6.50 7.58
CA LEU A 157 -14.56 -7.37 7.09
C LEU A 157 -15.19 -8.46 6.21
N THR A 158 -14.99 -8.36 4.90
CA THR A 158 -15.43 -9.40 3.96
C THR A 158 -14.57 -10.66 4.07
N ARG A 159 -15.06 -11.77 3.53
CA ARG A 159 -14.28 -13.03 3.48
C ARG A 159 -12.98 -12.86 2.71
N GLU A 160 -13.02 -12.16 1.58
CA GLU A 160 -11.87 -11.90 0.71
C GLU A 160 -10.82 -11.04 1.44
N ALA A 161 -11.25 -9.97 2.11
CA ALA A 161 -10.35 -9.14 2.91
C ALA A 161 -9.74 -9.93 4.08
N ARG A 162 -10.51 -10.82 4.72
CA ARG A 162 -10.00 -11.65 5.82
C ARG A 162 -8.90 -12.61 5.38
N LEU A 163 -8.98 -13.16 4.17
CA LEU A 163 -7.93 -14.05 3.64
C LEU A 163 -6.61 -13.30 3.41
N LEU A 164 -6.66 -11.98 3.16
CA LEU A 164 -5.47 -11.15 3.02
C LEU A 164 -4.83 -10.74 4.36
N LEU A 165 -5.43 -11.09 5.49
CA LEU A 165 -4.85 -10.85 6.82
C LEU A 165 -3.98 -12.02 7.31
N ASP A 166 -3.93 -13.13 6.59
CA ASP A 166 -3.04 -14.25 6.90
C ASP A 166 -1.66 -13.95 6.30
N PRO A 167 -0.57 -13.78 7.11
CA PRO A 167 0.73 -13.48 6.57
C PRO A 167 1.23 -14.57 5.62
N LEU A 168 1.67 -14.18 4.43
CA LEU A 168 2.06 -15.09 3.36
C LEU A 168 3.55 -14.91 2.98
N PRO A 169 4.17 -15.93 2.36
CA PRO A 169 5.54 -15.84 1.88
C PRO A 169 5.74 -14.66 0.91
N ALA A 170 6.88 -13.97 1.03
CA ALA A 170 7.19 -12.76 0.23
C ALA A 170 7.07 -12.99 -1.29
N GLU A 171 7.50 -14.15 -1.82
CA GLU A 171 7.40 -14.44 -3.25
C GLU A 171 5.95 -14.63 -3.70
N GLN A 172 5.10 -15.19 -2.85
CA GLN A 172 3.67 -15.33 -3.15
C GLN A 172 3.00 -13.97 -3.22
N ILE A 173 3.23 -13.11 -2.21
CA ILE A 173 2.67 -11.76 -2.18
C ILE A 173 3.20 -10.89 -3.31
N LYS A 174 4.49 -10.99 -3.63
CA LYS A 174 5.09 -10.33 -4.80
C LYS A 174 4.32 -10.68 -6.08
N SER A 175 4.10 -11.97 -6.31
CA SER A 175 3.38 -12.46 -7.50
C SER A 175 1.92 -11.99 -7.53
N MET A 176 1.24 -11.97 -6.37
CA MET A 176 -0.13 -11.46 -6.24
C MET A 176 -0.21 -9.96 -6.56
N LEU A 177 0.71 -9.16 -6.03
CA LEU A 177 0.74 -7.71 -6.28
C LEU A 177 1.00 -7.41 -7.75
N ILE A 178 2.01 -8.04 -8.38
CA ILE A 178 2.30 -7.90 -9.81
C ILE A 178 1.07 -8.28 -10.64
N GLY A 179 0.49 -9.45 -10.37
CA GLY A 179 -0.69 -9.93 -11.10
C GLY A 179 -1.88 -8.97 -10.99
N ARG A 180 -2.09 -8.38 -9.80
CA ARG A 180 -3.17 -7.39 -9.61
C ARG A 180 -2.90 -6.09 -10.35
N VAL A 181 -1.67 -5.58 -10.33
CA VAL A 181 -1.28 -4.38 -11.08
C VAL A 181 -1.47 -4.59 -12.58
N VAL A 182 -0.96 -5.71 -13.13
CA VAL A 182 -1.10 -6.03 -14.56
C VAL A 182 -2.58 -6.12 -14.96
N LEU A 183 -3.41 -6.81 -14.18
CA LEU A 183 -4.84 -6.92 -14.43
C LEU A 183 -5.53 -5.54 -14.51
N LEU A 184 -5.23 -4.66 -13.55
CA LEU A 184 -5.82 -3.32 -13.52
C LEU A 184 -5.32 -2.44 -14.66
N MET A 185 -4.03 -2.53 -15.01
CA MET A 185 -3.48 -1.81 -16.16
C MET A 185 -4.12 -2.26 -17.47
N ASP A 186 -4.39 -3.56 -17.65
CA ASP A 186 -5.07 -4.07 -18.85
C ASP A 186 -6.50 -3.56 -18.95
N GLN A 187 -7.20 -3.40 -17.82
CA GLN A 187 -8.54 -2.83 -17.75
C GLN A 187 -8.58 -1.30 -17.96
N CYS A 188 -7.44 -0.62 -17.81
CA CYS A 188 -7.33 0.82 -18.09
C CYS A 188 -7.09 1.13 -19.59
N LYS A 189 -6.77 0.12 -20.39
CA LYS A 189 -6.60 0.31 -21.84
C LYS A 189 -7.96 0.60 -22.50
N PRO A 190 -7.99 1.51 -23.49
CA PRO A 190 -9.22 1.85 -24.21
C PRO A 190 -9.78 0.68 -25.04
#